data_f2b1ebeaa12ff2bdaefd7b949a6d4636
#
_entry.id   f2b1ebeaa12ff2bdaefd7b949a6d4636
#
_cell.length_a   1.000
_cell.length_b   1.000
_cell.length_c   1.000
_cell.angle_alpha   90.00
_cell.angle_beta   90.00
_cell.angle_gamma   90.00
#
_symmetry.space_group_name_H-M   'P 1'
#
loop_
_entity.id
_entity.type
_entity.pdbx_description
1 polymer ?
#
loop_
_entity_poly.entity_id
_entity_poly.type
_entity_poly.pdbx_seq_one_letter_code
_entity_poly.pdbx_strand_id
1 'polypeptide(L)'
;MFTNIPNIRHLRVFIEVAKAGGISQASSRVFLSQPAMTQAIAKLEKMLDVKLFDRQTSGMYLTDAGKLWMLRVERAFDYLIQGFSEIQAHPVSRRLNQGEQALSQITTTQLKALVAVSDAQNFSVAGRALGVSQSSLHRACRDLESVLGVSLFEKTSLGIASTKFAKSLTKNVKLSVSELHQGLQELSGLGDRQEVGRLRIGSMPLARTSLMPSVINQFSRDFPGITLELVDGPYEDLLTHLLQGDLDILVGALRFPPPTDELTQEELISPPLAVVGRKGHPAIARNDLTPAVLMGYGWVVPRSRAPTRQLFEDLIVAKSNIEVSSLIETSSQVLIRELLMGSDRLTLISRHQVEYELMSGALEVIPFELSHTRRPIGITHRTNWQPTSAQQKIIDMFRYAASLYSEDE
;
A
#
# COMPACT_ATOMS: atom_id res chain seq x y z
N MET A 1 -7.57 10.65 -4.10
CA MET A 1 -8.14 9.80 -3.03
C MET A 1 -9.66 9.92 -2.93
N PHE A 2 -10.29 11.07 -2.68
CA PHE A 2 -11.75 11.20 -2.46
C PHE A 2 -12.60 11.37 -3.72
N THR A 3 -12.09 11.04 -4.90
CA THR A 3 -12.88 11.09 -6.14
C THR A 3 -13.95 10.00 -6.12
N ASN A 4 -15.18 10.33 -6.43
CA ASN A 4 -16.32 9.41 -6.45
C ASN A 4 -16.67 8.74 -5.12
N ILE A 5 -16.20 9.26 -3.98
CA ILE A 5 -16.60 8.72 -2.67
C ILE A 5 -17.96 9.31 -2.27
N PRO A 6 -18.93 8.45 -1.93
CA PRO A 6 -20.24 8.88 -1.46
C PRO A 6 -20.17 9.74 -0.20
N ASN A 7 -21.21 10.56 0.02
CA ASN A 7 -21.32 11.31 1.27
C ASN A 7 -21.51 10.37 2.45
N ILE A 8 -20.67 10.52 3.49
CA ILE A 8 -20.69 9.67 4.69
C ILE A 8 -22.08 9.61 5.37
N ARG A 9 -22.85 10.72 5.27
CA ARG A 9 -24.22 10.74 5.81
C ARG A 9 -25.17 9.84 5.00
N HIS A 10 -24.99 9.74 3.69
CA HIS A 10 -25.78 8.83 2.86
C HIS A 10 -25.40 7.36 3.15
N LEU A 11 -24.11 7.08 3.35
CA LEU A 11 -23.64 5.75 3.75
C LEU A 11 -24.23 5.33 5.10
N ARG A 12 -24.29 6.25 6.07
CA ARG A 12 -24.93 5.98 7.37
C ARG A 12 -26.42 5.67 7.22
N VAL A 13 -27.14 6.46 6.41
CA VAL A 13 -28.56 6.18 6.11
C VAL A 13 -28.71 4.80 5.47
N PHE A 14 -27.83 4.43 4.56
CA PHE A 14 -27.85 3.11 3.92
C PHE A 14 -27.71 1.98 4.95
N ILE A 15 -26.71 2.04 5.86
CA ILE A 15 -26.51 1.06 6.93
C ILE A 15 -27.77 0.94 7.80
N GLU A 16 -28.33 2.07 8.24
CA GLU A 16 -29.47 2.07 9.15
C GLU A 16 -30.74 1.51 8.50
N VAL A 17 -30.97 1.82 7.21
CA VAL A 17 -32.10 1.26 6.46
C VAL A 17 -31.92 -0.24 6.26
N ALA A 18 -30.72 -0.70 5.95
CA ALA A 18 -30.40 -2.12 5.81
C ALA A 18 -30.63 -2.89 7.13
N LYS A 19 -30.12 -2.35 8.25
CA LYS A 19 -30.28 -2.97 9.58
C LYS A 19 -31.72 -2.93 10.12
N ALA A 20 -32.50 -1.92 9.74
CA ALA A 20 -33.89 -1.79 10.19
C ALA A 20 -34.89 -2.52 9.28
N GLY A 21 -34.51 -2.92 8.06
CA GLY A 21 -35.41 -3.53 7.08
C GLY A 21 -36.40 -2.55 6.44
N GLY A 22 -36.26 -1.23 6.69
CA GLY A 22 -37.14 -0.22 6.11
C GLY A 22 -36.87 1.20 6.58
N ILE A 23 -37.29 2.18 5.76
CA ILE A 23 -37.06 3.61 5.99
C ILE A 23 -37.80 4.09 7.25
N SER A 24 -39.03 3.64 7.46
CA SER A 24 -39.86 4.08 8.59
C SER A 24 -39.20 3.72 9.93
N GLN A 25 -38.71 2.50 10.07
CA GLN A 25 -38.05 2.03 11.30
C GLN A 25 -36.66 2.69 11.48
N ALA A 26 -35.93 2.91 10.37
CA ALA A 26 -34.62 3.57 10.42
C ALA A 26 -34.72 5.06 10.78
N SER A 27 -35.80 5.75 10.42
CA SER A 27 -35.94 7.20 10.61
C SER A 27 -35.89 7.62 12.10
N SER A 28 -36.39 6.78 13.01
CA SER A 28 -36.31 7.03 14.45
C SER A 28 -34.90 6.91 15.02
N ARG A 29 -34.00 6.12 14.36
CA ARG A 29 -32.60 5.89 14.81
C ARG A 29 -31.63 6.97 14.34
N VAL A 30 -31.87 7.53 13.14
CA VAL A 30 -30.95 8.53 12.54
C VAL A 30 -31.42 9.98 12.71
N PHE A 31 -32.57 10.22 13.34
CA PHE A 31 -33.15 11.55 13.52
C PHE A 31 -33.32 12.32 12.19
N LEU A 32 -33.66 11.60 11.09
CA LEU A 32 -33.94 12.15 9.78
C LEU A 32 -35.37 11.85 9.36
N SER A 33 -35.99 12.76 8.61
CA SER A 33 -37.32 12.52 8.05
C SER A 33 -37.28 11.42 6.97
N GLN A 34 -38.35 10.64 6.83
CA GLN A 34 -38.45 9.59 5.83
C GLN A 34 -38.18 10.11 4.39
N PRO A 35 -38.69 11.29 3.96
CA PRO A 35 -38.34 11.86 2.64
C PRO A 35 -36.83 12.10 2.48
N ALA A 36 -36.15 12.62 3.52
CA ALA A 36 -34.70 12.85 3.49
C ALA A 36 -33.91 11.57 3.34
N MET A 37 -34.33 10.51 4.02
CA MET A 37 -33.71 9.18 3.92
C MET A 37 -33.94 8.57 2.54
N THR A 38 -35.17 8.65 2.00
CA THR A 38 -35.49 8.18 0.65
C THR A 38 -34.61 8.88 -0.39
N GLN A 39 -34.44 10.21 -0.24
CA GLN A 39 -33.57 10.97 -1.13
C GLN A 39 -32.09 10.59 -1.00
N ALA A 40 -31.61 10.31 0.23
CA ALA A 40 -30.24 9.87 0.46
C ALA A 40 -29.94 8.52 -0.24
N ILE A 41 -30.83 7.53 -0.10
CA ILE A 41 -30.72 6.23 -0.79
C ILE A 41 -30.77 6.42 -2.29
N ALA A 42 -31.75 7.20 -2.82
CA ALA A 42 -31.87 7.44 -4.26
C ALA A 42 -30.61 8.12 -4.86
N LYS A 43 -30.01 9.08 -4.13
CA LYS A 43 -28.74 9.71 -4.54
C LYS A 43 -27.59 8.72 -4.51
N LEU A 44 -27.54 7.82 -3.51
CA LEU A 44 -26.51 6.80 -3.42
C LEU A 44 -26.62 5.80 -4.56
N GLU A 45 -27.81 5.24 -4.81
CA GLU A 45 -28.07 4.32 -5.93
C GLU A 45 -27.75 4.96 -7.30
N LYS A 46 -28.13 6.23 -7.49
CA LYS A 46 -27.81 6.98 -8.71
C LYS A 46 -26.30 7.16 -8.90
N MET A 47 -25.58 7.46 -7.81
CA MET A 47 -24.13 7.65 -7.86
C MET A 47 -23.38 6.34 -8.16
N LEU A 48 -23.88 5.23 -7.61
CA LEU A 48 -23.30 3.89 -7.77
C LEU A 48 -23.76 3.20 -9.07
N ASP A 49 -24.77 3.74 -9.75
CA ASP A 49 -25.43 3.15 -10.94
C ASP A 49 -25.93 1.72 -10.72
N VAL A 50 -26.36 1.41 -9.49
CA VAL A 50 -26.94 0.11 -9.11
C VAL A 50 -28.08 0.29 -8.13
N LYS A 51 -29.00 -0.69 -8.08
CA LYS A 51 -30.00 -0.80 -7.04
C LYS A 51 -29.40 -1.51 -5.83
N LEU A 52 -29.51 -0.87 -4.66
CA LEU A 52 -29.04 -1.43 -3.39
C LEU A 52 -30.15 -2.16 -2.62
N PHE A 53 -31.41 -1.79 -2.88
CA PHE A 53 -32.56 -2.38 -2.22
C PHE A 53 -33.64 -2.84 -3.20
N ASP A 54 -34.20 -4.02 -2.92
CA ASP A 54 -35.48 -4.48 -3.43
C ASP A 54 -36.59 -4.05 -2.49
N ARG A 55 -37.60 -3.35 -3.01
CA ARG A 55 -38.77 -2.92 -2.25
C ARG A 55 -39.87 -3.95 -2.38
N GLN A 56 -40.29 -4.52 -1.25
CA GLN A 56 -41.39 -5.48 -1.16
C GLN A 56 -42.47 -4.93 -0.21
N THR A 57 -43.64 -5.49 -0.23
CA THR A 57 -44.72 -5.14 0.71
C THR A 57 -44.32 -5.38 2.19
N SER A 58 -43.39 -6.33 2.41
CA SER A 58 -42.85 -6.71 3.72
C SER A 58 -41.68 -5.84 4.19
N GLY A 59 -41.09 -4.99 3.35
CA GLY A 59 -39.94 -4.16 3.71
C GLY A 59 -38.96 -3.90 2.57
N MET A 60 -37.78 -3.47 2.94
CA MET A 60 -36.64 -3.22 2.04
C MET A 60 -35.55 -4.25 2.30
N TYR A 61 -35.17 -5.00 1.27
CA TYR A 61 -34.17 -6.05 1.33
C TYR A 61 -32.97 -5.68 0.46
N LEU A 62 -31.76 -5.99 0.92
CA LEU A 62 -30.55 -5.76 0.13
C LEU A 62 -30.53 -6.64 -1.11
N THR A 63 -30.26 -6.03 -2.27
CA THR A 63 -29.86 -6.74 -3.49
C THR A 63 -28.48 -7.38 -3.31
N ASP A 64 -27.99 -8.15 -4.26
CA ASP A 64 -26.61 -8.67 -4.22
C ASP A 64 -25.59 -7.53 -4.28
N ALA A 65 -25.85 -6.48 -5.09
CA ALA A 65 -25.07 -5.24 -5.05
C ALA A 65 -25.14 -4.57 -3.67
N GLY A 66 -26.32 -4.53 -3.08
CA GLY A 66 -26.53 -3.99 -1.72
C GLY A 66 -25.75 -4.75 -0.65
N LYS A 67 -25.72 -6.10 -0.70
CA LYS A 67 -24.96 -6.93 0.24
C LYS A 67 -23.45 -6.70 0.13
N LEU A 68 -22.94 -6.69 -1.11
CA LEU A 68 -21.53 -6.40 -1.38
C LEU A 68 -21.14 -5.01 -0.86
N TRP A 69 -21.94 -4.00 -1.21
CA TRP A 69 -21.70 -2.63 -0.77
C TRP A 69 -21.79 -2.49 0.76
N MET A 70 -22.71 -3.20 1.42
CA MET A 70 -22.86 -3.20 2.88
C MET A 70 -21.59 -3.65 3.57
N LEU A 71 -20.98 -4.75 3.12
CA LEU A 71 -19.72 -5.25 3.68
C LEU A 71 -18.63 -4.17 3.63
N ARG A 72 -18.47 -3.49 2.49
CA ARG A 72 -17.45 -2.45 2.32
C ARG A 72 -17.73 -1.20 3.14
N VAL A 73 -18.99 -0.81 3.23
CA VAL A 73 -19.39 0.37 4.03
C VAL A 73 -19.23 0.09 5.52
N GLU A 74 -19.60 -1.08 6.03
CA GLU A 74 -19.37 -1.46 7.42
C GLU A 74 -17.89 -1.42 7.77
N ARG A 75 -17.03 -2.04 6.98
CA ARG A 75 -15.59 -2.00 7.18
C ARG A 75 -15.02 -0.56 7.13
N ALA A 76 -15.52 0.26 6.21
CA ALA A 76 -15.13 1.66 6.13
C ALA A 76 -15.50 2.43 7.40
N PHE A 77 -16.65 2.14 7.98
CA PHE A 77 -17.10 2.76 9.22
C PHE A 77 -16.34 2.22 10.44
N ASP A 78 -15.99 0.94 10.47
CA ASP A 78 -15.16 0.34 11.53
C ASP A 78 -13.81 1.06 11.63
N TYR A 79 -13.14 1.35 10.51
CA TYR A 79 -11.91 2.16 10.50
C TYR A 79 -12.14 3.57 11.06
N LEU A 80 -13.22 4.25 10.69
CA LEU A 80 -13.53 5.57 11.23
C LEU A 80 -13.78 5.51 12.74
N ILE A 81 -14.58 4.54 13.21
CA ILE A 81 -14.87 4.31 14.63
C ILE A 81 -13.58 4.04 15.39
N GLN A 82 -12.70 3.20 14.85
CA GLN A 82 -11.39 2.92 15.44
C GLN A 82 -10.58 4.21 15.61
N GLY A 83 -10.43 5.02 14.56
CA GLY A 83 -9.69 6.27 14.62
C GLY A 83 -10.25 7.26 15.64
N PHE A 84 -11.56 7.33 15.80
CA PHE A 84 -12.18 8.16 16.84
C PHE A 84 -12.01 7.59 18.23
N SER A 85 -12.12 6.28 18.41
CA SER A 85 -11.94 5.60 19.69
C SER A 85 -10.52 5.75 20.24
N GLU A 86 -9.50 5.70 19.36
CA GLU A 86 -8.11 5.93 19.73
C GLU A 86 -7.88 7.36 20.28
N ILE A 87 -8.58 8.35 19.71
CA ILE A 87 -8.56 9.73 20.22
C ILE A 87 -9.24 9.81 21.59
N GLN A 88 -10.38 9.14 21.76
CA GLN A 88 -11.18 9.17 23.01
C GLN A 88 -10.49 8.48 24.19
N ALA A 89 -9.74 7.43 23.94
CA ALA A 89 -8.95 6.73 24.96
C ALA A 89 -7.90 7.63 25.61
N HIS A 90 -7.62 8.81 25.04
CA HIS A 90 -6.63 9.73 25.58
C HIS A 90 -7.25 10.65 26.67
N PRO A 91 -6.59 10.84 27.84
CA PRO A 91 -7.12 11.62 28.97
C PRO A 91 -7.54 13.07 28.65
N VAL A 92 -6.96 13.66 27.59
CA VAL A 92 -7.24 15.04 27.16
C VAL A 92 -8.60 15.18 26.46
N SER A 93 -9.16 14.08 25.92
CA SER A 93 -10.38 14.09 25.09
C SER A 93 -11.69 13.86 25.86
N ARG A 94 -11.78 14.26 27.11
CA ARG A 94 -12.87 13.96 28.09
C ARG A 94 -14.30 14.33 27.67
N ARG A 95 -14.57 14.81 26.44
CA ARG A 95 -15.88 15.37 26.04
C ARG A 95 -16.70 14.55 25.07
N LEU A 96 -16.20 13.42 24.54
CA LEU A 96 -16.92 12.65 23.55
C LEU A 96 -17.42 11.33 24.14
N ASN A 97 -18.73 11.14 24.14
CA ASN A 97 -19.39 9.86 24.36
C ASN A 97 -19.43 9.11 23.01
N GLN A 98 -18.73 7.97 22.95
CA GLN A 98 -18.77 6.94 21.88
C GLN A 98 -18.43 7.38 20.45
N GLY A 99 -17.54 6.63 19.79
CA GLY A 99 -17.09 6.89 18.40
C GLY A 99 -18.22 6.98 17.36
N GLU A 100 -19.34 6.30 17.60
CA GLU A 100 -20.55 6.40 16.78
C GLU A 100 -21.21 7.79 16.82
N GLN A 101 -21.17 8.49 17.97
CA GLN A 101 -21.71 9.85 18.06
C GLN A 101 -20.86 10.85 17.29
N ALA A 102 -19.53 10.70 17.29
CA ALA A 102 -18.64 11.52 16.48
C ALA A 102 -18.98 11.39 14.99
N LEU A 103 -19.22 10.16 14.51
CA LEU A 103 -19.63 9.91 13.12
C LEU A 103 -20.90 10.66 12.70
N SER A 104 -21.82 10.91 13.63
CA SER A 104 -23.06 11.65 13.32
C SER A 104 -22.83 13.13 13.01
N GLN A 105 -21.75 13.71 13.54
CA GLN A 105 -21.43 15.14 13.45
C GLN A 105 -20.39 15.44 12.38
N ILE A 106 -19.65 14.42 11.92
CA ILE A 106 -18.57 14.58 10.96
C ILE A 106 -19.08 14.56 9.52
N THR A 107 -18.43 15.33 8.65
CA THR A 107 -18.77 15.42 7.24
C THR A 107 -17.62 14.91 6.37
N THR A 108 -17.94 14.47 5.15
CA THR A 108 -16.94 14.09 4.15
C THR A 108 -15.95 15.24 3.86
N THR A 109 -16.41 16.50 3.92
CA THR A 109 -15.56 17.68 3.70
C THR A 109 -14.50 17.83 4.79
N GLN A 110 -14.84 17.57 6.04
CA GLN A 110 -13.89 17.60 7.15
C GLN A 110 -12.84 16.48 7.05
N LEU A 111 -13.25 15.27 6.66
CA LEU A 111 -12.32 14.16 6.44
C LEU A 111 -11.37 14.42 5.25
N LYS A 112 -11.90 15.00 4.16
CA LYS A 112 -11.08 15.48 3.02
C LYS A 112 -10.06 16.52 3.44
N ALA A 113 -10.48 17.48 4.28
CA ALA A 113 -9.61 18.53 4.79
C ALA A 113 -8.48 17.96 5.66
N LEU A 114 -8.82 17.05 6.59
CA LEU A 114 -7.84 16.38 7.44
C LEU A 114 -6.74 15.69 6.60
N VAL A 115 -7.14 14.84 5.67
CA VAL A 115 -6.17 14.07 4.85
C VAL A 115 -5.32 15.01 4.00
N ALA A 116 -5.94 15.99 3.31
CA ALA A 116 -5.20 16.91 2.44
C ALA A 116 -4.17 17.76 3.19
N VAL A 117 -4.52 18.23 4.41
CA VAL A 117 -3.59 19.02 5.23
C VAL A 117 -2.51 18.14 5.85
N SER A 118 -2.84 16.91 6.26
CA SER A 118 -1.87 15.95 6.79
C SER A 118 -0.83 15.55 5.75
N ASP A 119 -1.26 15.32 4.50
CA ASP A 119 -0.34 14.91 3.41
C ASP A 119 0.53 16.09 2.94
N ALA A 120 -0.07 17.28 2.79
CA ALA A 120 0.62 18.46 2.28
C ALA A 120 1.46 19.20 3.34
N GLN A 121 1.15 19.04 4.62
CA GLN A 121 1.70 19.80 5.76
C GLN A 121 1.66 21.34 5.53
N ASN A 122 0.73 21.78 4.67
CA ASN A 122 0.55 23.16 4.27
C ASN A 122 -0.87 23.43 3.78
N PHE A 123 -1.60 24.36 4.45
CA PHE A 123 -2.98 24.65 4.10
C PHE A 123 -3.17 25.24 2.70
N SER A 124 -2.21 26.06 2.22
CA SER A 124 -2.31 26.66 0.88
C SER A 124 -2.12 25.60 -0.21
N VAL A 125 -1.17 24.67 -0.02
CA VAL A 125 -0.93 23.55 -0.94
C VAL A 125 -2.15 22.61 -0.94
N ALA A 126 -2.64 22.23 0.25
CA ALA A 126 -3.82 21.38 0.40
C ALA A 126 -5.08 22.02 -0.22
N GLY A 127 -5.28 23.32 -0.03
CA GLY A 127 -6.40 24.05 -0.62
C GLY A 127 -6.38 24.04 -2.16
N ARG A 128 -5.22 24.25 -2.76
CA ARG A 128 -5.04 24.15 -4.21
C ARG A 128 -5.33 22.73 -4.72
N ALA A 129 -4.84 21.71 -4.03
CA ALA A 129 -5.06 20.31 -4.41
C ALA A 129 -6.54 19.90 -4.36
N LEU A 130 -7.32 20.48 -3.44
CA LEU A 130 -8.77 20.23 -3.32
C LEU A 130 -9.65 21.21 -4.11
N GLY A 131 -9.09 22.25 -4.72
CA GLY A 131 -9.86 23.30 -5.40
C GLY A 131 -10.69 24.14 -4.46
N VAL A 132 -10.28 24.34 -3.20
CA VAL A 132 -10.99 25.14 -2.19
C VAL A 132 -10.08 26.22 -1.60
N SER A 133 -10.71 27.28 -1.03
CA SER A 133 -9.95 28.34 -0.38
C SER A 133 -9.26 27.83 0.90
N GLN A 134 -8.09 28.42 1.21
CA GLN A 134 -7.36 28.13 2.45
C GLN A 134 -8.24 28.36 3.69
N SER A 135 -9.06 29.40 3.70
CA SER A 135 -9.98 29.72 4.81
C SER A 135 -11.06 28.66 5.00
N SER A 136 -11.63 28.13 3.91
CA SER A 136 -12.60 27.02 3.97
C SER A 136 -11.95 25.76 4.56
N LEU A 137 -10.71 25.50 4.16
CA LEU A 137 -9.96 24.33 4.66
C LEU A 137 -9.64 24.47 6.16
N HIS A 138 -9.19 25.66 6.56
CA HIS A 138 -8.97 25.96 7.99
C HIS A 138 -10.25 25.78 8.82
N ARG A 139 -11.38 26.28 8.31
CA ARG A 139 -12.68 26.12 8.99
C ARG A 139 -13.03 24.64 9.14
N ALA A 140 -12.95 23.86 8.06
CA ALA A 140 -13.27 22.44 8.11
C ALA A 140 -12.39 21.67 9.11
N CYS A 141 -11.09 21.98 9.20
CA CYS A 141 -10.20 21.37 10.20
C CYS A 141 -10.57 21.79 11.63
N ARG A 142 -10.85 23.08 11.87
CA ARG A 142 -11.26 23.56 13.20
C ARG A 142 -12.59 22.98 13.66
N ASP A 143 -13.55 22.88 12.75
CA ASP A 143 -14.84 22.26 13.04
C ASP A 143 -14.66 20.78 13.43
N LEU A 144 -13.74 20.07 12.75
CA LEU A 144 -13.37 18.69 13.09
C LEU A 144 -12.68 18.63 14.47
N GLU A 145 -11.71 19.51 14.74
CA GLU A 145 -11.05 19.61 16.05
C GLU A 145 -12.04 19.89 17.17
N SER A 146 -13.03 20.76 16.92
CA SER A 146 -14.12 21.05 17.87
C SER A 146 -14.97 19.83 18.18
N VAL A 147 -15.32 19.03 17.16
CA VAL A 147 -16.08 17.78 17.34
C VAL A 147 -15.26 16.76 18.14
N LEU A 148 -13.95 16.65 17.85
CA LEU A 148 -13.07 15.66 18.48
C LEU A 148 -12.51 16.11 19.84
N GLY A 149 -12.59 17.41 20.15
CA GLY A 149 -12.05 17.97 21.40
C GLY A 149 -10.53 17.92 21.52
N VAL A 150 -9.81 17.77 20.42
CA VAL A 150 -8.34 17.70 20.36
C VAL A 150 -7.80 18.52 19.19
N SER A 151 -6.56 19.05 19.33
CA SER A 151 -5.88 19.67 18.21
C SER A 151 -5.33 18.61 17.26
N LEU A 152 -5.59 18.79 15.96
CA LEU A 152 -5.09 17.92 14.90
C LEU A 152 -3.80 18.47 14.29
N PHE A 153 -3.63 19.79 14.28
CA PHE A 153 -2.49 20.46 13.68
C PHE A 153 -1.83 21.46 14.63
N GLU A 154 -0.50 21.53 14.57
CA GLU A 154 0.33 22.44 15.35
C GLU A 154 1.18 23.30 14.42
N LYS A 155 1.36 24.58 14.79
CA LYS A 155 2.29 25.48 14.09
C LYS A 155 3.71 25.15 14.52
N THR A 156 4.60 25.03 13.55
CA THR A 156 6.04 24.87 13.75
C THR A 156 6.80 25.96 13.01
N SER A 157 8.09 26.07 13.27
CA SER A 157 8.98 27.00 12.53
C SER A 157 9.06 26.68 11.02
N LEU A 158 8.77 25.44 10.62
CA LEU A 158 8.80 24.98 9.24
C LEU A 158 7.43 24.96 8.56
N GLY A 159 6.36 25.34 9.26
CA GLY A 159 5.00 25.33 8.75
C GLY A 159 4.00 24.69 9.70
N ILE A 160 3.32 23.64 9.27
CA ILE A 160 2.29 22.93 10.02
C ILE A 160 2.69 21.46 10.16
N ALA A 161 2.61 20.95 11.38
CA ALA A 161 2.82 19.54 11.68
C ALA A 161 1.49 18.86 12.10
N SER A 162 1.31 17.64 11.70
CA SER A 162 0.21 16.78 12.16
C SER A 162 0.55 16.24 13.55
N THR A 163 -0.37 16.41 14.51
CA THR A 163 -0.28 15.77 15.84
C THR A 163 -0.38 14.25 15.71
N LYS A 164 -0.10 13.51 16.79
CA LYS A 164 -0.32 12.07 16.83
C LYS A 164 -1.78 11.69 16.52
N PHE A 165 -2.74 12.50 16.97
CA PHE A 165 -4.15 12.32 16.71
C PHE A 165 -4.50 12.49 15.22
N ALA A 166 -3.95 13.52 14.59
CA ALA A 166 -4.13 13.71 13.15
C ALA A 166 -3.53 12.55 12.36
N LYS A 167 -2.32 12.07 12.71
CA LYS A 167 -1.67 10.95 12.03
C LYS A 167 -2.49 9.67 12.12
N SER A 168 -2.94 9.28 13.33
CA SER A 168 -3.78 8.10 13.53
C SER A 168 -5.12 8.24 12.80
N LEU A 169 -5.82 9.36 12.95
CA LEU A 169 -7.11 9.56 12.28
C LEU A 169 -6.96 9.61 10.77
N THR A 170 -5.90 10.23 10.23
CA THR A 170 -5.61 10.24 8.78
C THR A 170 -5.42 8.82 8.25
N LYS A 171 -4.65 7.96 8.94
CA LYS A 171 -4.51 6.54 8.59
C LYS A 171 -5.88 5.87 8.49
N ASN A 172 -6.70 5.98 9.52
CA ASN A 172 -8.01 5.33 9.57
C ASN A 172 -8.98 5.88 8.51
N VAL A 173 -8.96 7.20 8.24
CA VAL A 173 -9.74 7.80 7.15
C VAL A 173 -9.28 7.29 5.79
N LYS A 174 -7.98 7.18 5.54
CA LYS A 174 -7.43 6.62 4.29
C LYS A 174 -7.86 5.16 4.10
N LEU A 175 -7.79 4.33 5.15
CA LEU A 175 -8.25 2.95 5.12
C LEU A 175 -9.75 2.84 4.83
N SER A 176 -10.57 3.68 5.49
CA SER A 176 -12.00 3.79 5.21
C SER A 176 -12.28 4.11 3.74
N VAL A 177 -11.57 5.08 3.19
CA VAL A 177 -11.71 5.46 1.77
C VAL A 177 -11.25 4.35 0.83
N SER A 178 -10.20 3.60 1.21
CA SER A 178 -9.73 2.42 0.45
C SER A 178 -10.82 1.34 0.35
N GLU A 179 -11.52 1.02 1.45
CA GLU A 179 -12.65 0.07 1.43
C GLU A 179 -13.78 0.53 0.50
N LEU A 180 -14.13 1.83 0.54
CA LEU A 180 -15.15 2.38 -0.34
C LEU A 180 -14.74 2.30 -1.82
N HIS A 181 -13.46 2.55 -2.16
CA HIS A 181 -12.96 2.38 -3.51
C HIS A 181 -13.00 0.92 -3.98
N GLN A 182 -12.62 -0.02 -3.11
CA GLN A 182 -12.73 -1.45 -3.40
C GLN A 182 -14.18 -1.85 -3.66
N GLY A 183 -15.13 -1.35 -2.85
CA GLY A 183 -16.56 -1.57 -3.08
C GLY A 183 -17.05 -0.99 -4.41
N LEU A 184 -16.61 0.21 -4.79
CA LEU A 184 -16.92 0.79 -6.10
C LEU A 184 -16.38 -0.06 -7.25
N GLN A 185 -15.17 -0.58 -7.10
CA GLN A 185 -14.55 -1.47 -8.08
C GLN A 185 -15.34 -2.78 -8.21
N GLU A 186 -15.68 -3.43 -7.11
CA GLU A 186 -16.48 -4.66 -7.10
C GLU A 186 -17.87 -4.45 -7.72
N LEU A 187 -18.55 -3.33 -7.40
CA LEU A 187 -19.84 -3.00 -7.99
C LEU A 187 -19.76 -2.81 -9.52
N SER A 188 -18.65 -2.26 -10.01
CA SER A 188 -18.45 -2.07 -11.46
C SER A 188 -18.35 -3.39 -12.23
N GLY A 189 -17.87 -4.45 -11.58
CA GLY A 189 -17.72 -5.79 -12.17
C GLY A 189 -18.91 -6.71 -11.98
N LEU A 190 -20.04 -6.23 -11.43
CA LEU A 190 -21.22 -7.07 -11.23
C LEU A 190 -21.91 -7.47 -12.56
N GLY A 191 -22.27 -8.75 -12.66
CA GLY A 191 -22.85 -9.33 -13.86
C GLY A 191 -21.81 -9.49 -14.96
N ASP A 192 -22.19 -9.20 -16.21
CA ASP A 192 -21.30 -9.30 -17.37
C ASP A 192 -20.47 -8.03 -17.61
N ARG A 193 -20.41 -7.14 -16.62
CA ARG A 193 -19.65 -5.89 -16.73
C ARG A 193 -18.17 -6.13 -16.45
N GLN A 194 -17.31 -5.40 -17.15
CA GLN A 194 -15.88 -5.41 -16.89
C GLN A 194 -15.56 -4.63 -15.62
N GLU A 195 -14.82 -5.25 -14.71
CA GLU A 195 -14.34 -4.59 -13.49
C GLU A 195 -13.43 -3.42 -13.85
N VAL A 196 -13.76 -2.24 -13.32
CA VAL A 196 -13.03 -0.99 -13.55
C VAL A 196 -12.54 -0.46 -12.23
N GLY A 197 -11.25 -0.16 -12.15
CA GLY A 197 -10.67 0.33 -10.91
C GLY A 197 -9.18 0.59 -11.00
N ARG A 198 -8.54 0.53 -9.83
CA ARG A 198 -7.11 0.74 -9.69
C ARG A 198 -6.54 -0.25 -8.68
N LEU A 199 -5.37 -0.78 -9.00
CA LEU A 199 -4.57 -1.61 -8.10
C LEU A 199 -3.20 -0.98 -7.95
N ARG A 200 -2.79 -0.73 -6.70
CA ARG A 200 -1.54 -0.07 -6.35
C ARG A 200 -0.58 -1.05 -5.72
N ILE A 201 0.56 -1.23 -6.36
CA ILE A 201 1.60 -2.18 -5.95
C ILE A 201 2.88 -1.43 -5.62
N GLY A 202 3.30 -1.51 -4.36
CA GLY A 202 4.63 -1.10 -3.97
C GLY A 202 5.66 -2.12 -4.48
N SER A 203 6.70 -1.66 -5.15
CA SER A 203 7.68 -2.54 -5.76
C SER A 203 9.09 -2.32 -5.21
N MET A 204 9.73 -3.40 -4.80
CA MET A 204 11.12 -3.39 -4.37
C MET A 204 12.05 -3.96 -5.47
N PRO A 205 13.33 -3.56 -5.53
CA PRO A 205 14.23 -3.93 -6.60
C PRO A 205 14.32 -5.44 -6.91
N LEU A 206 14.25 -6.28 -5.87
CA LEU A 206 14.38 -7.74 -6.00
C LEU A 206 13.28 -8.42 -6.84
N ALA A 207 12.09 -7.82 -6.97
CA ALA A 207 10.97 -8.40 -7.69
C ALA A 207 10.79 -7.83 -9.11
N ARG A 208 11.49 -6.74 -9.46
CA ARG A 208 11.20 -5.93 -10.66
C ARG A 208 11.66 -6.55 -11.97
N THR A 209 12.67 -7.38 -11.95
CA THR A 209 13.35 -7.85 -13.19
C THR A 209 12.83 -9.19 -13.69
N SER A 210 12.24 -10.01 -12.85
CA SER A 210 11.76 -11.34 -13.25
C SER A 210 10.26 -11.52 -12.96
N LEU A 211 9.90 -11.62 -11.69
CA LEU A 211 8.55 -12.01 -11.27
C LEU A 211 7.47 -10.98 -11.66
N MET A 212 7.70 -9.70 -11.40
CA MET A 212 6.69 -8.66 -11.62
C MET A 212 6.33 -8.44 -13.10
N PRO A 213 7.28 -8.34 -14.06
CA PRO A 213 6.94 -8.03 -15.44
C PRO A 213 6.02 -9.07 -16.08
N SER A 214 6.25 -10.36 -15.83
CA SER A 214 5.43 -11.45 -16.38
C SER A 214 4.00 -11.38 -15.85
N VAL A 215 3.83 -11.23 -14.52
CA VAL A 215 2.52 -11.11 -13.86
C VAL A 215 1.76 -9.87 -14.33
N ILE A 216 2.42 -8.71 -14.37
CA ILE A 216 1.82 -7.44 -14.80
C ILE A 216 1.33 -7.52 -16.25
N ASN A 217 2.15 -8.07 -17.15
CA ASN A 217 1.79 -8.22 -18.56
C ASN A 217 0.57 -9.14 -18.75
N GLN A 218 0.50 -10.22 -17.99
CA GLN A 218 -0.66 -11.13 -18.05
C GLN A 218 -1.90 -10.48 -17.43
N PHE A 219 -1.78 -9.91 -16.23
CA PHE A 219 -2.88 -9.26 -15.54
C PHE A 219 -3.50 -8.12 -16.38
N SER A 220 -2.66 -7.30 -17.02
CA SER A 220 -3.13 -6.20 -17.87
C SER A 220 -3.94 -6.67 -19.09
N ARG A 221 -3.69 -7.88 -19.58
CA ARG A 221 -4.49 -8.47 -20.65
C ARG A 221 -5.83 -9.00 -20.14
N ASP A 222 -5.83 -9.63 -18.95
CA ASP A 222 -7.00 -10.26 -18.38
C ASP A 222 -7.95 -9.22 -17.73
N PHE A 223 -7.42 -8.10 -17.24
CA PHE A 223 -8.16 -7.02 -16.55
C PHE A 223 -7.86 -5.64 -17.17
N PRO A 224 -8.20 -5.40 -18.45
CA PRO A 224 -7.86 -4.14 -19.12
C PRO A 224 -8.60 -2.90 -18.54
N GLY A 225 -9.67 -3.10 -17.76
CA GLY A 225 -10.36 -2.04 -17.03
C GLY A 225 -9.65 -1.60 -15.73
N ILE A 226 -8.66 -2.38 -15.25
CA ILE A 226 -7.93 -2.07 -14.02
C ILE A 226 -6.64 -1.31 -14.35
N THR A 227 -6.51 -0.11 -13.83
CA THR A 227 -5.25 0.65 -13.91
C THR A 227 -4.27 0.12 -12.87
N LEU A 228 -3.12 -0.39 -13.31
CA LEU A 228 -2.02 -0.77 -12.42
C LEU A 228 -1.15 0.48 -12.13
N GLU A 229 -0.95 0.78 -10.87
CA GLU A 229 -0.05 1.83 -10.39
C GLU A 229 1.11 1.17 -9.63
N LEU A 230 2.31 1.23 -10.21
CA LEU A 230 3.53 0.66 -9.62
C LEU A 230 4.29 1.78 -8.93
N VAL A 231 4.49 1.64 -7.62
CA VAL A 231 5.12 2.67 -6.79
C VAL A 231 6.47 2.18 -6.33
N ASP A 232 7.51 2.93 -6.69
CA ASP A 232 8.89 2.69 -6.29
C ASP A 232 9.27 3.55 -5.10
N GLY A 233 10.07 3.00 -4.20
CA GLY A 233 10.59 3.78 -3.08
C GLY A 233 11.42 2.98 -2.09
N PRO A 234 11.94 3.64 -1.06
CA PRO A 234 12.51 2.99 0.11
C PRO A 234 11.45 2.13 0.81
N TYR A 235 11.91 1.04 1.43
CA TYR A 235 11.00 0.10 2.13
C TYR A 235 10.10 0.80 3.17
N GLU A 236 10.67 1.70 3.96
CA GLU A 236 9.95 2.40 5.04
C GLU A 236 8.82 3.29 4.51
N ASP A 237 9.04 3.94 3.37
CA ASP A 237 8.02 4.77 2.72
C ASP A 237 6.90 3.88 2.14
N LEU A 238 7.27 2.81 1.42
CA LEU A 238 6.32 1.85 0.87
C LEU A 238 5.51 1.17 1.98
N LEU A 239 6.14 0.80 3.09
CA LEU A 239 5.48 0.25 4.27
C LEU A 239 4.46 1.23 4.85
N THR A 240 4.84 2.50 4.99
CA THR A 240 3.94 3.55 5.47
C THR A 240 2.72 3.69 4.56
N HIS A 241 2.92 3.72 3.24
CA HIS A 241 1.84 3.77 2.25
C HIS A 241 0.94 2.53 2.30
N LEU A 242 1.53 1.34 2.49
CA LEU A 242 0.76 0.10 2.65
C LEU A 242 -0.14 0.15 3.90
N LEU A 243 0.42 0.54 5.05
CA LEU A 243 -0.31 0.62 6.31
C LEU A 243 -1.41 1.69 6.30
N GLN A 244 -1.25 2.73 5.48
CA GLN A 244 -2.25 3.79 5.31
C GLN A 244 -3.30 3.46 4.24
N GLY A 245 -3.17 2.36 3.48
CA GLY A 245 -4.08 2.01 2.40
C GLY A 245 -3.85 2.80 1.10
N ASP A 246 -2.72 3.51 1.00
CA ASP A 246 -2.28 4.15 -0.25
C ASP A 246 -1.69 3.12 -1.22
N LEU A 247 -1.24 1.95 -0.73
CA LEU A 247 -0.90 0.75 -1.50
C LEU A 247 -1.82 -0.41 -1.10
N ASP A 248 -2.07 -1.30 -2.04
CA ASP A 248 -2.84 -2.53 -1.81
C ASP A 248 -1.92 -3.65 -1.35
N ILE A 249 -0.83 -3.88 -2.06
CA ILE A 249 0.21 -4.87 -1.76
C ILE A 249 1.61 -4.29 -1.95
N LEU A 250 2.60 -4.90 -1.31
CA LEU A 250 4.02 -4.65 -1.50
C LEU A 250 4.69 -5.95 -1.96
N VAL A 251 5.41 -5.92 -3.08
CA VAL A 251 6.12 -7.07 -3.62
C VAL A 251 7.64 -6.84 -3.56
N GLY A 252 8.34 -7.76 -2.90
CA GLY A 252 9.79 -7.66 -2.74
C GLY A 252 10.34 -8.42 -1.55
N ALA A 253 11.51 -8.02 -1.06
CA ALA A 253 12.17 -8.68 0.05
C ALA A 253 11.36 -8.61 1.35
N LEU A 254 11.08 -9.76 1.92
CA LEU A 254 10.40 -9.89 3.19
C LEU A 254 11.30 -9.52 4.38
N ARG A 255 10.69 -9.21 5.52
CA ARG A 255 11.35 -8.89 6.78
C ARG A 255 10.90 -9.87 7.85
N PHE A 256 11.82 -10.56 8.46
CA PHE A 256 11.55 -11.50 9.57
C PHE A 256 12.29 -11.08 10.84
N PRO A 257 11.61 -10.88 11.97
CA PRO A 257 10.15 -10.90 12.10
C PRO A 257 9.49 -9.73 11.32
N PRO A 258 8.17 -9.80 11.02
CA PRO A 258 7.44 -8.66 10.47
C PRO A 258 7.60 -7.43 11.38
N PRO A 259 7.73 -6.22 10.81
CA PRO A 259 7.95 -5.02 11.62
C PRO A 259 6.75 -4.62 12.49
N THR A 260 5.57 -5.17 12.22
CA THR A 260 4.33 -4.95 12.98
C THR A 260 3.34 -6.10 12.75
N ASP A 261 2.46 -6.34 13.74
CA ASP A 261 1.38 -7.34 13.66
C ASP A 261 0.25 -6.95 12.68
N GLU A 262 0.27 -5.71 12.19
CA GLU A 262 -0.68 -5.25 11.18
C GLU A 262 -0.38 -5.79 9.76
N LEU A 263 0.70 -6.57 9.59
CA LEU A 263 1.16 -7.09 8.31
C LEU A 263 1.12 -8.62 8.26
N THR A 264 0.68 -9.10 7.11
CA THR A 264 0.84 -10.50 6.70
C THR A 264 1.86 -10.56 5.56
N GLN A 265 2.81 -11.47 5.66
CA GLN A 265 3.83 -11.70 4.65
C GLN A 265 3.73 -13.14 4.15
N GLU A 266 3.79 -13.30 2.83
CA GLU A 266 3.79 -14.58 2.13
C GLU A 266 5.06 -14.68 1.30
N GLU A 267 5.88 -15.68 1.58
CA GLU A 267 7.07 -15.98 0.78
C GLU A 267 6.66 -16.63 -0.54
N LEU A 268 7.22 -16.14 -1.64
CA LEU A 268 7.03 -16.67 -2.98
C LEU A 268 8.25 -17.44 -3.46
N ILE A 269 9.42 -16.83 -3.39
CA ILE A 269 10.71 -17.41 -3.79
C ILE A 269 11.80 -16.97 -2.82
N SER A 270 12.87 -17.75 -2.73
CA SER A 270 14.00 -17.45 -1.85
C SER A 270 15.35 -17.68 -2.58
N PRO A 271 15.66 -16.88 -3.60
CA PRO A 271 16.86 -17.06 -4.38
C PRO A 271 18.14 -16.75 -3.59
N PRO A 272 19.23 -17.49 -3.84
CA PRO A 272 20.54 -17.17 -3.27
C PRO A 272 21.11 -15.90 -3.89
N LEU A 273 22.01 -15.25 -3.16
CA LEU A 273 22.86 -14.20 -3.72
C LEU A 273 24.05 -14.81 -4.46
N ALA A 274 24.59 -14.04 -5.40
CA ALA A 274 25.81 -14.36 -6.11
C ALA A 274 26.72 -13.13 -6.15
N VAL A 275 28.02 -13.36 -6.24
CA VAL A 275 28.98 -12.32 -6.63
C VAL A 275 28.96 -12.26 -8.15
N VAL A 276 28.74 -11.09 -8.72
CA VAL A 276 28.59 -10.88 -10.15
C VAL A 276 29.54 -9.78 -10.63
N GLY A 277 30.17 -10.00 -11.78
CA GLY A 277 31.01 -9.06 -12.48
C GLY A 277 30.69 -9.02 -13.98
N ARG A 278 31.46 -8.27 -14.75
CA ARG A 278 31.37 -8.29 -16.22
C ARG A 278 31.76 -9.67 -16.80
N LYS A 279 31.36 -9.95 -18.04
CA LYS A 279 31.85 -11.13 -18.76
C LYS A 279 33.39 -11.11 -18.87
N GLY A 280 33.99 -12.28 -18.61
CA GLY A 280 35.46 -12.43 -18.62
C GLY A 280 36.14 -11.60 -17.52
N HIS A 281 35.50 -11.38 -16.39
CA HIS A 281 36.11 -10.71 -15.25
C HIS A 281 37.34 -11.52 -14.74
N PRO A 282 38.46 -10.87 -14.35
CA PRO A 282 39.70 -11.56 -13.94
C PRO A 282 39.50 -12.57 -12.82
N ALA A 283 38.54 -12.37 -11.94
CA ALA A 283 38.21 -13.30 -10.84
C ALA A 283 37.66 -14.67 -11.33
N ILE A 284 37.08 -14.75 -12.54
CA ILE A 284 36.47 -15.99 -13.06
C ILE A 284 37.53 -17.09 -13.28
N ALA A 285 38.71 -16.72 -13.76
CA ALA A 285 39.80 -17.64 -14.04
C ALA A 285 40.61 -18.04 -12.79
N ARG A 286 40.25 -17.54 -11.59
CA ARG A 286 40.99 -17.80 -10.35
C ARG A 286 40.40 -19.00 -9.61
N ASN A 287 41.29 -19.87 -9.09
CA ASN A 287 40.96 -21.00 -8.27
C ASN A 287 41.16 -20.76 -6.74
N ASP A 288 41.69 -19.57 -6.39
CA ASP A 288 42.06 -19.16 -5.04
C ASP A 288 41.15 -18.07 -4.47
N LEU A 289 39.88 -18.07 -4.86
CA LEU A 289 38.93 -17.05 -4.46
C LEU A 289 38.67 -17.11 -2.94
N THR A 290 39.01 -16.01 -2.28
CA THR A 290 38.72 -15.75 -0.87
C THR A 290 38.08 -14.37 -0.72
N PRO A 291 37.43 -14.05 0.40
CA PRO A 291 36.96 -12.68 0.64
C PRO A 291 38.07 -11.64 0.47
N ALA A 292 39.28 -11.92 0.90
CA ALA A 292 40.44 -11.03 0.75
C ALA A 292 40.80 -10.78 -0.71
N VAL A 293 40.77 -11.80 -1.56
CA VAL A 293 40.99 -11.67 -3.01
C VAL A 293 39.90 -10.81 -3.66
N LEU A 294 38.64 -11.04 -3.28
CA LEU A 294 37.50 -10.28 -3.81
C LEU A 294 37.53 -8.81 -3.38
N MET A 295 38.05 -8.50 -2.19
CA MET A 295 38.23 -7.13 -1.70
C MET A 295 39.31 -6.35 -2.46
N GLY A 296 40.18 -7.02 -3.20
CA GLY A 296 41.13 -6.39 -4.11
C GLY A 296 40.49 -5.70 -5.33
N TYR A 297 39.22 -6.02 -5.62
CA TYR A 297 38.43 -5.36 -6.65
C TYR A 297 37.57 -4.23 -6.07
N GLY A 298 37.12 -3.30 -6.92
CA GLY A 298 36.11 -2.32 -6.52
C GLY A 298 34.73 -2.98 -6.39
N TRP A 299 33.89 -2.40 -5.54
CA TRP A 299 32.54 -2.93 -5.31
C TRP A 299 31.45 -1.92 -5.59
N VAL A 300 30.32 -2.40 -6.09
CA VAL A 300 29.06 -1.66 -6.18
C VAL A 300 28.06 -2.36 -5.23
N VAL A 301 27.60 -1.63 -4.22
CA VAL A 301 26.77 -2.21 -3.13
C VAL A 301 25.53 -1.38 -2.88
N PRO A 302 24.46 -1.97 -2.31
CA PRO A 302 23.29 -1.22 -1.89
C PRO A 302 23.60 -0.28 -0.72
N ARG A 303 22.69 0.67 -0.45
CA ARG A 303 22.79 1.61 0.69
C ARG A 303 22.85 0.85 2.02
N SER A 304 23.44 1.47 3.03
CA SER A 304 23.77 0.89 4.34
C SER A 304 22.61 0.21 5.09
N ARG A 305 21.36 0.62 4.87
CA ARG A 305 20.17 0.01 5.51
C ARG A 305 19.58 -1.17 4.73
N ALA A 306 20.12 -1.52 3.58
CA ALA A 306 19.61 -2.67 2.80
C ALA A 306 20.14 -3.98 3.42
N PRO A 307 19.30 -5.02 3.56
CA PRO A 307 19.74 -6.32 4.10
C PRO A 307 20.87 -6.99 3.32
N THR A 308 20.91 -6.79 1.99
CA THR A 308 22.03 -7.29 1.15
C THR A 308 23.35 -6.57 1.49
N ARG A 309 23.30 -5.31 1.94
CA ARG A 309 24.49 -4.60 2.42
C ARG A 309 25.05 -5.24 3.68
N GLN A 310 24.19 -5.60 4.62
CA GLN A 310 24.63 -6.29 5.84
C GLN A 310 25.33 -7.63 5.51
N LEU A 311 24.74 -8.41 4.58
CA LEU A 311 25.35 -9.66 4.14
C LEU A 311 26.71 -9.43 3.46
N PHE A 312 26.87 -8.38 2.67
CA PHE A 312 28.16 -8.01 2.09
C PHE A 312 29.20 -7.72 3.19
N GLU A 313 28.82 -6.94 4.19
CA GLU A 313 29.70 -6.62 5.33
C GLU A 313 30.08 -7.88 6.13
N ASP A 314 29.13 -8.77 6.42
CA ASP A 314 29.36 -9.97 7.21
C ASP A 314 30.16 -11.04 6.45
N LEU A 315 29.91 -11.24 5.17
CA LEU A 315 30.47 -12.36 4.39
C LEU A 315 31.76 -11.99 3.66
N ILE A 316 31.91 -10.75 3.27
CA ILE A 316 33.05 -10.29 2.47
C ILE A 316 33.95 -9.40 3.30
N VAL A 317 33.44 -8.28 3.84
CA VAL A 317 34.27 -7.30 4.55
C VAL A 317 34.84 -7.85 5.84
N ALA A 318 34.00 -8.38 6.73
CA ALA A 318 34.43 -8.90 8.04
C ALA A 318 35.41 -10.09 7.95
N LYS A 319 35.29 -10.90 6.88
CA LYS A 319 36.15 -12.07 6.66
C LYS A 319 37.43 -11.75 5.88
N SER A 320 37.55 -10.55 5.29
CA SER A 320 38.72 -10.18 4.47
C SER A 320 39.86 -9.61 5.29
N ASN A 321 39.56 -8.91 6.41
CA ASN A 321 40.50 -8.06 7.16
C ASN A 321 41.19 -6.98 6.32
N ILE A 322 40.58 -6.59 5.20
CA ILE A 322 41.13 -5.62 4.23
C ILE A 322 40.06 -4.54 4.01
N GLU A 323 40.49 -3.28 3.97
CA GLU A 323 39.60 -2.17 3.56
C GLU A 323 39.28 -2.24 2.07
N VAL A 324 38.04 -1.90 1.73
CA VAL A 324 37.57 -1.87 0.32
C VAL A 324 38.34 -0.80 -0.44
N SER A 325 39.01 -1.19 -1.52
CA SER A 325 39.82 -0.29 -2.34
C SER A 325 38.97 0.81 -3.05
N SER A 326 37.74 0.48 -3.40
CA SER A 326 36.77 1.38 -4.07
C SER A 326 35.35 0.88 -3.85
N LEU A 327 34.53 1.69 -3.18
CA LEU A 327 33.12 1.36 -2.90
C LEU A 327 32.20 2.40 -3.54
N ILE A 328 31.22 1.94 -4.30
CA ILE A 328 30.13 2.75 -4.85
C ILE A 328 28.82 2.29 -4.24
N GLU A 329 28.06 3.18 -3.63
CA GLU A 329 26.76 2.89 -3.06
C GLU A 329 25.64 3.31 -3.99
N THR A 330 24.86 2.34 -4.50
CA THR A 330 23.66 2.60 -5.29
C THR A 330 22.68 1.43 -5.20
N SER A 331 21.37 1.73 -5.34
CA SER A 331 20.30 0.74 -5.50
C SER A 331 19.69 0.75 -6.92
N SER A 332 20.26 1.55 -7.82
CA SER A 332 19.82 1.60 -9.23
C SER A 332 20.40 0.44 -10.01
N GLN A 333 19.56 -0.50 -10.44
CA GLN A 333 19.98 -1.67 -11.21
C GLN A 333 20.63 -1.28 -12.55
N VAL A 334 20.09 -0.26 -13.20
CA VAL A 334 20.68 0.27 -14.45
C VAL A 334 22.10 0.75 -14.21
N LEU A 335 22.32 1.51 -13.13
CA LEU A 335 23.66 2.00 -12.82
C LEU A 335 24.61 0.88 -12.39
N ILE A 336 24.14 -0.10 -11.61
CA ILE A 336 24.92 -1.30 -11.26
C ILE A 336 25.38 -2.01 -12.52
N ARG A 337 24.48 -2.30 -13.45
CA ARG A 337 24.80 -2.96 -14.74
C ARG A 337 25.89 -2.21 -15.50
N GLU A 338 25.71 -0.91 -15.73
CA GLU A 338 26.65 -0.11 -16.51
C GLU A 338 28.03 0.00 -15.84
N LEU A 339 28.07 0.13 -14.51
CA LEU A 339 29.32 0.15 -13.75
C LEU A 339 30.07 -1.20 -13.82
N LEU A 340 29.36 -2.31 -13.75
CA LEU A 340 29.95 -3.63 -13.88
C LEU A 340 30.47 -3.86 -15.29
N MET A 341 29.68 -3.59 -16.32
CA MET A 341 30.09 -3.78 -17.74
C MET A 341 31.32 -2.94 -18.12
N GLY A 342 31.46 -1.76 -17.54
CA GLY A 342 32.54 -0.82 -17.83
C GLY A 342 33.78 -0.99 -16.95
N SER A 343 33.86 -1.97 -16.04
CA SER A 343 35.01 -2.08 -15.12
C SER A 343 35.12 -3.47 -14.48
N ASP A 344 36.23 -3.70 -13.75
CA ASP A 344 36.42 -4.90 -12.93
C ASP A 344 35.81 -4.74 -11.53
N ARG A 345 34.64 -4.11 -11.42
CA ARG A 345 33.88 -4.06 -10.18
C ARG A 345 33.02 -5.29 -10.01
N LEU A 346 32.77 -5.61 -8.75
CA LEU A 346 31.89 -6.69 -8.33
C LEU A 346 30.64 -6.15 -7.63
N THR A 347 29.60 -6.94 -7.62
CA THR A 347 28.42 -6.69 -6.80
C THR A 347 27.96 -7.99 -6.15
N LEU A 348 27.28 -7.87 -4.99
CA LEU A 348 26.55 -8.97 -4.35
C LEU A 348 25.06 -8.75 -4.66
N ILE A 349 24.47 -9.65 -5.45
CA ILE A 349 23.12 -9.48 -5.99
C ILE A 349 22.45 -10.85 -6.17
N SER A 350 21.11 -10.90 -6.12
CA SER A 350 20.37 -12.11 -6.50
C SER A 350 20.48 -12.37 -8.00
N ARG A 351 20.69 -13.64 -8.39
CA ARG A 351 20.78 -14.02 -9.81
C ARG A 351 19.56 -13.58 -10.61
N HIS A 352 18.37 -13.65 -10.03
CA HIS A 352 17.13 -13.20 -10.69
C HIS A 352 17.11 -11.70 -11.05
N GLN A 353 17.86 -10.87 -10.31
CA GLN A 353 17.92 -9.44 -10.64
C GLN A 353 18.75 -9.13 -11.90
N VAL A 354 19.63 -10.02 -12.29
CA VAL A 354 20.56 -9.89 -13.44
C VAL A 354 20.41 -11.05 -14.41
N GLU A 355 19.29 -11.75 -14.38
CA GLU A 355 19.03 -12.92 -15.22
C GLU A 355 19.20 -12.62 -16.72
N TYR A 356 18.63 -11.50 -17.18
CA TYR A 356 18.76 -11.08 -18.56
C TYR A 356 20.23 -10.80 -18.96
N GLU A 357 20.97 -10.14 -18.09
CA GLU A 357 22.39 -9.83 -18.29
C GLU A 357 23.26 -11.10 -18.29
N LEU A 358 22.92 -12.07 -17.47
CA LEU A 358 23.58 -13.39 -17.46
C LEU A 358 23.26 -14.18 -18.73
N MET A 359 21.99 -14.23 -19.15
CA MET A 359 21.57 -14.91 -20.40
C MET A 359 22.16 -14.27 -21.64
N SER A 360 22.21 -12.94 -21.70
CA SER A 360 22.82 -12.21 -22.80
C SER A 360 24.36 -12.28 -22.81
N GLY A 361 24.96 -12.78 -21.75
CA GLY A 361 26.42 -12.84 -21.58
C GLY A 361 27.08 -11.47 -21.35
N ALA A 362 26.30 -10.46 -20.89
CA ALA A 362 26.85 -9.16 -20.51
C ALA A 362 27.56 -9.22 -19.14
N LEU A 363 26.95 -9.95 -18.21
CA LEU A 363 27.48 -10.21 -16.88
C LEU A 363 27.72 -11.71 -16.67
N GLU A 364 28.51 -12.03 -15.65
CA GLU A 364 28.88 -13.40 -15.32
C GLU A 364 28.98 -13.58 -13.80
N VAL A 365 28.59 -14.75 -13.31
CA VAL A 365 28.71 -15.11 -11.90
C VAL A 365 30.14 -15.48 -11.60
N ILE A 366 30.73 -14.88 -10.58
CA ILE A 366 32.05 -15.27 -10.05
C ILE A 366 31.90 -16.57 -9.26
N PRO A 367 32.73 -17.60 -9.49
CA PRO A 367 32.62 -18.90 -8.83
C PRO A 367 33.06 -18.85 -7.36
N PHE A 368 32.36 -18.03 -6.56
CA PHE A 368 32.56 -17.87 -5.13
C PHE A 368 31.33 -18.34 -4.37
N GLU A 369 31.47 -19.41 -3.60
CA GLU A 369 30.36 -19.95 -2.84
C GLU A 369 29.94 -19.05 -1.68
N LEU A 370 28.65 -18.76 -1.62
CA LEU A 370 28.01 -17.99 -0.57
C LEU A 370 27.01 -18.88 0.16
N SER A 371 27.34 -19.32 1.39
CA SER A 371 26.42 -20.06 2.23
C SER A 371 25.43 -19.12 2.93
N HIS A 372 24.19 -19.59 3.13
CA HIS A 372 23.15 -18.91 3.93
C HIS A 372 22.77 -17.52 3.43
N THR A 373 22.74 -17.31 2.10
CA THR A 373 22.43 -16.01 1.49
C THR A 373 21.04 -15.93 0.86
N ARG A 374 20.18 -16.93 1.09
CA ARG A 374 18.83 -16.94 0.55
C ARG A 374 18.06 -15.71 1.04
N ARG A 375 17.39 -15.05 0.10
CA ARG A 375 16.64 -13.82 0.35
C ARG A 375 15.17 -14.03 0.02
N PRO A 376 14.31 -14.20 1.05
CA PRO A 376 12.89 -14.40 0.82
C PRO A 376 12.28 -13.17 0.15
N ILE A 377 11.68 -13.41 -0.99
CA ILE A 377 10.92 -12.45 -1.79
C ILE A 377 9.47 -12.88 -1.78
N GLY A 378 8.57 -11.95 -1.57
CA GLY A 378 7.16 -12.31 -1.48
C GLY A 378 6.23 -11.11 -1.51
N ILE A 379 5.01 -11.35 -1.08
CA ILE A 379 3.94 -10.37 -0.99
C ILE A 379 3.76 -9.98 0.48
N THR A 380 3.63 -8.69 0.71
CA THR A 380 3.22 -8.13 2.01
C THR A 380 1.92 -7.37 1.83
N HIS A 381 0.94 -7.61 2.69
CA HIS A 381 -0.32 -6.89 2.74
C HIS A 381 -0.78 -6.65 4.18
N ARG A 382 -1.77 -5.79 4.39
CA ARG A 382 -2.36 -5.59 5.74
C ARG A 382 -3.09 -6.84 6.20
N THR A 383 -2.94 -7.23 7.46
CA THR A 383 -3.53 -8.46 8.03
C THR A 383 -5.05 -8.53 7.86
N ASN A 384 -5.76 -7.41 8.05
CA ASN A 384 -7.22 -7.35 7.93
C ASN A 384 -7.72 -6.90 6.55
N TRP A 385 -6.84 -6.87 5.54
CA TRP A 385 -7.23 -6.48 4.20
C TRP A 385 -8.08 -7.57 3.53
N GLN A 386 -9.14 -7.15 2.86
CA GLN A 386 -9.99 -8.02 2.06
C GLN A 386 -9.83 -7.65 0.59
N PRO A 387 -9.10 -8.45 -0.19
CA PRO A 387 -8.89 -8.16 -1.60
C PRO A 387 -10.21 -8.26 -2.40
N THR A 388 -10.32 -7.43 -3.44
CA THR A 388 -11.33 -7.61 -4.49
C THR A 388 -10.98 -8.84 -5.34
N SER A 389 -11.89 -9.26 -6.24
CA SER A 389 -11.61 -10.40 -7.13
C SER A 389 -10.37 -10.16 -8.01
N ALA A 390 -10.20 -8.96 -8.55
CA ALA A 390 -9.01 -8.60 -9.34
C ALA A 390 -7.73 -8.57 -8.48
N GLN A 391 -7.81 -8.05 -7.25
CA GLN A 391 -6.69 -8.05 -6.32
C GLN A 391 -6.29 -9.46 -5.89
N GLN A 392 -7.26 -10.34 -5.64
CA GLN A 392 -6.98 -11.75 -5.35
C GLN A 392 -6.33 -12.43 -6.56
N LYS A 393 -6.83 -12.16 -7.77
CA LYS A 393 -6.31 -12.76 -8.99
C LYS A 393 -4.84 -12.42 -9.23
N ILE A 394 -4.42 -11.18 -9.02
CA ILE A 394 -3.00 -10.83 -9.20
C ILE A 394 -2.11 -11.53 -8.16
N ILE A 395 -2.58 -11.70 -6.93
CA ILE A 395 -1.87 -12.49 -5.90
C ILE A 395 -1.69 -13.94 -6.39
N ASP A 396 -2.75 -14.56 -6.91
CA ASP A 396 -2.69 -15.93 -7.42
C ASP A 396 -1.77 -16.04 -8.64
N MET A 397 -1.71 -15.02 -9.49
CA MET A 397 -0.75 -14.95 -10.60
C MET A 397 0.70 -14.86 -10.09
N PHE A 398 0.96 -14.11 -9.02
CA PHE A 398 2.27 -14.09 -8.40
C PHE A 398 2.67 -15.46 -7.83
N ARG A 399 1.75 -16.15 -7.15
CA ARG A 399 1.96 -17.52 -6.66
C ARG A 399 2.28 -18.50 -7.78
N TYR A 400 1.50 -18.44 -8.86
CA TYR A 400 1.73 -19.28 -10.04
C TYR A 400 3.07 -18.97 -10.69
N ALA A 401 3.39 -17.71 -10.92
CA ALA A 401 4.68 -17.33 -11.49
C ALA A 401 5.85 -17.80 -10.60
N ALA A 402 5.71 -17.70 -9.28
CA ALA A 402 6.72 -18.18 -8.33
C ALA A 402 6.92 -19.70 -8.37
N SER A 403 5.84 -20.50 -8.57
CA SER A 403 5.97 -21.96 -8.66
C SER A 403 6.80 -22.41 -9.86
N LEU A 404 6.80 -21.65 -10.94
CA LEU A 404 7.64 -21.95 -12.12
C LEU A 404 9.13 -21.73 -11.85
N TYR A 405 9.50 -20.80 -10.94
CA TYR A 405 10.89 -20.59 -10.55
C TYR A 405 11.45 -21.67 -9.62
N SER A 406 10.58 -22.36 -8.89
CA SER A 406 11.01 -23.43 -7.96
C SER A 406 11.34 -24.74 -8.68
N GLU A 407 10.94 -24.91 -9.94
CA GLU A 407 11.20 -26.12 -10.74
C GLU A 407 12.56 -26.03 -11.48
N ASP A 408 13.17 -24.85 -11.57
CA ASP A 408 14.44 -24.61 -12.28
C ASP A 408 15.67 -24.51 -11.35
N GLU A 409 15.53 -24.68 -10.01
CA GLU A 409 16.60 -24.76 -9.00
C GLU A 409 16.92 -26.21 -8.64
#